data_cc003dd7258f597adf5f2e1a0e781a7b
#
_entry.id   cc003dd7258f597adf5f2e1a0e781a7b
#
_cell.length_a   1.000
_cell.length_b   1.000
_cell.length_c   1.000
_cell.angle_alpha   90.00
_cell.angle_beta   90.00
_cell.angle_gamma   90.00
#
_symmetry.space_group_name_H-M   'P 1'
#
loop_
_entity.id
_entity.type
_entity.pdbx_description
1 polymer ?
#
loop_
_entity_poly.entity_id
_entity_poly.type
_entity_poly.pdbx_seq_one_letter_code
_entity_poly.pdbx_strand_id
1 'polypeptide(L)'
;ATDSGKLYGQADPEFTATVSGTLNNDPISYTVSRPRAGKDEEVKKYEDAIVAAGEARQGNYSVSYEPADFTISINNLDLGLTAENGGGEYNANPYYLENVAATGGAAGGSKIEYKVGDGEWSEEAPSRTDAGTLEGISVRVSKAGYETKVIENLKIEVTPKPVTVTATDSGKLYGQADPEFTATVSGTLNN
;
A
#
# COMPACT_ATOMS: atom_id res chain seq x y z
N ALA A 1 34.83 -10.61 -9.39
CA ALA A 1 33.53 -9.97 -9.67
C ALA A 1 33.37 -8.71 -8.83
N THR A 2 32.36 -7.92 -9.12
CA THR A 2 32.03 -6.71 -8.34
C THR A 2 30.68 -6.90 -7.67
N ASP A 3 30.55 -6.47 -6.41
CA ASP A 3 29.30 -6.51 -5.66
C ASP A 3 28.19 -5.79 -6.40
N SER A 4 26.99 -6.35 -6.36
CA SER A 4 25.83 -5.81 -7.06
C SER A 4 24.53 -6.12 -6.31
N GLY A 5 23.41 -5.60 -6.77
CA GLY A 5 22.12 -5.85 -6.16
C GLY A 5 20.94 -5.35 -6.98
N LYS A 6 19.74 -5.67 -6.50
CA LYS A 6 18.47 -5.24 -7.07
C LYS A 6 17.41 -5.02 -6.01
N LEU A 7 16.31 -4.38 -6.36
CA LEU A 7 15.10 -4.43 -5.55
C LEU A 7 14.34 -5.74 -5.82
N TYR A 8 13.65 -6.23 -4.81
CA TYR A 8 12.81 -7.43 -4.92
C TYR A 8 11.84 -7.33 -6.11
N GLY A 9 11.73 -8.43 -6.87
CA GLY A 9 10.86 -8.50 -8.05
C GLY A 9 11.42 -7.87 -9.34
N GLN A 10 12.55 -7.16 -9.28
CA GLN A 10 13.20 -6.62 -10.48
C GLN A 10 14.13 -7.65 -11.14
N ALA A 11 14.46 -7.41 -12.42
CA ALA A 11 15.46 -8.21 -13.11
C ALA A 11 16.86 -7.96 -12.55
N ASP A 12 17.74 -8.95 -12.71
CA ASP A 12 19.16 -8.77 -12.37
C ASP A 12 19.79 -7.69 -13.28
N PRO A 13 20.65 -6.83 -12.72
CA PRO A 13 21.44 -5.88 -13.50
C PRO A 13 22.54 -6.61 -14.30
N GLU A 14 23.19 -5.89 -15.19
CA GLU A 14 24.42 -6.37 -15.82
C GLU A 14 25.54 -6.50 -14.76
N PHE A 15 26.20 -7.64 -14.73
CA PHE A 15 27.28 -7.91 -13.80
C PHE A 15 28.64 -7.54 -14.39
N THR A 16 29.52 -7.02 -13.57
CA THR A 16 30.85 -6.55 -13.94
C THR A 16 31.95 -7.19 -13.08
N ALA A 17 33.17 -7.12 -13.59
CA ALA A 17 34.36 -7.47 -12.81
C ALA A 17 35.48 -6.48 -13.14
N THR A 18 36.41 -6.33 -12.19
CA THR A 18 37.64 -5.56 -12.38
C THR A 18 38.81 -6.51 -12.61
N VAL A 19 39.57 -6.26 -13.63
CA VAL A 19 40.85 -6.95 -13.92
C VAL A 19 42.00 -6.14 -13.34
N SER A 20 42.92 -6.80 -12.65
CA SER A 20 44.15 -6.18 -12.11
C SER A 20 45.36 -7.08 -12.35
N GLY A 21 46.55 -6.47 -12.38
CA GLY A 21 47.80 -7.20 -12.50
C GLY A 21 48.27 -7.46 -13.95
N THR A 22 47.55 -6.97 -14.97
CA THR A 22 47.99 -7.03 -16.35
C THR A 22 49.02 -5.91 -16.65
N LEU A 23 49.90 -6.15 -17.62
CA LEU A 23 50.82 -5.15 -18.14
C LEU A 23 50.19 -4.50 -19.36
N ASN A 24 50.40 -3.20 -19.55
CA ASN A 24 49.92 -2.44 -20.72
C ASN A 24 48.43 -2.57 -21.01
N ASN A 25 47.61 -2.89 -20.00
CA ASN A 25 46.16 -3.20 -20.14
C ASN A 25 45.89 -4.37 -21.10
N ASP A 26 46.72 -5.39 -21.09
CA ASP A 26 46.47 -6.60 -21.87
C ASP A 26 45.09 -7.17 -21.56
N PRO A 27 44.30 -7.54 -22.58
CA PRO A 27 42.92 -8.02 -22.36
C PRO A 27 42.90 -9.41 -21.74
N ILE A 28 42.04 -9.59 -20.75
CA ILE A 28 41.70 -10.88 -20.15
C ILE A 28 40.24 -11.22 -20.49
N SER A 29 40.01 -12.42 -21.01
CA SER A 29 38.67 -12.89 -21.35
C SER A 29 38.02 -13.56 -20.13
N TYR A 30 36.83 -13.13 -19.79
CA TYR A 30 36.04 -13.70 -18.68
C TYR A 30 34.55 -13.51 -18.93
N THR A 31 33.75 -14.25 -18.18
CA THR A 31 32.29 -14.05 -18.06
C THR A 31 31.94 -13.76 -16.62
N VAL A 32 30.87 -13.01 -16.38
CA VAL A 32 30.34 -12.76 -15.04
C VAL A 32 28.87 -13.11 -15.04
N SER A 33 28.43 -13.86 -14.03
CA SER A 33 27.03 -14.30 -13.93
C SER A 33 26.62 -14.53 -12.47
N ARG A 34 25.31 -14.61 -12.24
CA ARG A 34 24.72 -15.11 -11.00
C ARG A 34 24.06 -16.48 -11.29
N PRO A 35 24.74 -17.60 -11.06
CA PRO A 35 24.26 -18.94 -11.50
C PRO A 35 22.92 -19.36 -10.90
N ARG A 36 22.52 -18.78 -9.75
CA ARG A 36 21.26 -19.07 -9.05
C ARG A 36 20.20 -17.99 -9.25
N ALA A 37 20.35 -17.13 -10.27
CA ALA A 37 19.32 -16.18 -10.67
C ALA A 37 17.96 -16.88 -10.88
N GLY A 38 16.87 -16.27 -10.38
CA GLY A 38 15.52 -16.84 -10.43
C GLY A 38 15.23 -17.96 -9.41
N LYS A 39 16.22 -18.38 -8.61
CA LYS A 39 16.05 -19.34 -7.51
C LYS A 39 16.28 -18.71 -6.14
N ASP A 40 17.31 -17.90 -6.01
CA ASP A 40 17.65 -17.16 -4.79
C ASP A 40 17.12 -15.73 -4.95
N GLU A 41 15.81 -15.52 -4.63
CA GLU A 41 15.10 -14.27 -4.89
C GLU A 41 14.46 -13.67 -3.62
N GLU A 42 14.88 -14.12 -2.43
CA GLU A 42 14.43 -13.53 -1.16
C GLU A 42 15.20 -12.23 -0.86
N VAL A 43 14.58 -11.34 -0.08
CA VAL A 43 15.21 -10.10 0.40
C VAL A 43 16.30 -10.44 1.41
N LYS A 44 17.54 -10.49 0.94
CA LYS A 44 18.75 -10.70 1.76
C LYS A 44 20.02 -10.48 0.94
N LYS A 45 21.16 -10.51 1.63
CA LYS A 45 22.48 -10.61 1.02
C LYS A 45 22.80 -12.08 0.72
N TYR A 46 23.30 -12.34 -0.48
CA TYR A 46 23.81 -13.62 -0.93
C TYR A 46 25.34 -13.48 -1.11
N GLU A 47 26.09 -14.13 -0.25
CA GLU A 47 27.55 -14.12 -0.30
C GLU A 47 28.05 -14.95 -1.49
N ASP A 48 29.13 -14.51 -2.15
CA ASP A 48 29.78 -15.17 -3.28
C ASP A 48 28.81 -15.57 -4.43
N ALA A 49 27.70 -14.85 -4.58
CA ALA A 49 26.63 -15.20 -5.52
C ALA A 49 26.91 -14.76 -6.96
N ILE A 50 27.80 -13.81 -7.15
CA ILE A 50 28.25 -13.34 -8.47
C ILE A 50 29.58 -14.00 -8.77
N VAL A 51 29.64 -14.78 -9.82
CA VAL A 51 30.80 -15.58 -10.18
C VAL A 51 31.42 -15.05 -11.48
N ALA A 52 32.71 -14.74 -11.42
CA ALA A 52 33.53 -14.54 -12.62
C ALA A 52 34.16 -15.88 -13.03
N ALA A 53 34.22 -16.19 -14.30
CA ALA A 53 34.81 -17.44 -14.81
C ALA A 53 35.49 -17.22 -16.17
N GLY A 54 36.52 -18.04 -16.43
CA GLY A 54 37.29 -18.04 -17.67
C GLY A 54 38.44 -19.05 -17.58
N GLU A 55 39.35 -19.02 -18.54
CA GLU A 55 40.53 -19.87 -18.54
C GLU A 55 41.52 -19.44 -17.46
N ALA A 56 42.06 -20.40 -16.67
CA ALA A 56 43.03 -20.15 -15.62
C ALA A 56 44.39 -19.68 -16.18
N ARG A 57 44.66 -19.90 -17.44
CA ARG A 57 45.89 -19.42 -18.14
C ARG A 57 45.48 -18.70 -19.41
N GLN A 58 45.87 -17.45 -19.54
CA GLN A 58 45.60 -16.63 -20.71
C GLN A 58 46.88 -15.93 -21.17
N GLY A 59 47.45 -16.40 -22.28
CA GLY A 59 48.74 -15.91 -22.76
C GLY A 59 49.86 -16.13 -21.72
N ASN A 60 50.44 -15.04 -21.26
CA ASN A 60 51.49 -15.00 -20.26
C ASN A 60 50.98 -14.87 -18.80
N TYR A 61 49.63 -14.85 -18.60
CA TYR A 61 49.02 -14.62 -17.31
C TYR A 61 48.47 -15.91 -16.70
N SER A 62 48.61 -16.06 -15.38
CA SER A 62 47.84 -16.98 -14.55
C SER A 62 46.70 -16.18 -13.94
N VAL A 63 45.44 -16.56 -14.23
CA VAL A 63 44.24 -15.81 -13.86
C VAL A 63 43.49 -16.52 -12.74
N SER A 64 43.24 -15.82 -11.66
CA SER A 64 42.32 -16.22 -10.59
C SER A 64 41.03 -15.43 -10.68
N TYR A 65 39.92 -16.03 -10.25
CA TYR A 65 38.60 -15.46 -10.28
C TYR A 65 38.03 -15.36 -8.89
N GLU A 66 37.77 -14.17 -8.41
CA GLU A 66 37.17 -13.92 -7.10
C GLU A 66 35.67 -13.66 -7.27
N PRO A 67 34.81 -14.32 -6.49
CA PRO A 67 33.37 -14.06 -6.50
C PRO A 67 33.05 -12.69 -5.88
N ALA A 68 31.78 -12.32 -5.89
CA ALA A 68 31.27 -11.12 -5.24
C ALA A 68 29.86 -11.35 -4.71
N ASP A 69 29.42 -10.46 -3.86
CA ASP A 69 28.13 -10.55 -3.19
C ASP A 69 27.01 -9.97 -4.04
N PHE A 70 25.81 -10.50 -3.85
CA PHE A 70 24.59 -9.97 -4.45
C PHE A 70 23.55 -9.68 -3.38
N THR A 71 22.97 -8.47 -3.38
CA THR A 71 21.98 -8.07 -2.39
C THR A 71 20.61 -7.84 -3.05
N ILE A 72 19.57 -8.51 -2.55
CA ILE A 72 18.18 -8.19 -2.88
C ILE A 72 17.61 -7.38 -1.72
N SER A 73 17.22 -6.15 -2.01
CA SER A 73 16.63 -5.21 -1.05
C SER A 73 15.11 -5.15 -1.17
N ILE A 74 14.42 -4.74 -0.08
CA ILE A 74 12.98 -4.45 -0.10
C ILE A 74 12.68 -3.49 -1.24
N ASN A 75 11.64 -3.81 -2.02
CA ASN A 75 11.14 -2.93 -3.07
C ASN A 75 10.21 -1.86 -2.47
N ASN A 76 10.62 -0.61 -2.52
CA ASN A 76 9.90 0.55 -1.99
C ASN A 76 9.18 1.38 -3.07
N LEU A 77 9.22 0.94 -4.34
CA LEU A 77 8.73 1.71 -5.48
C LEU A 77 7.43 1.16 -6.07
N ASP A 78 7.28 -0.17 -6.13
CA ASP A 78 6.24 -0.80 -6.94
C ASP A 78 4.93 -1.08 -6.19
N LEU A 79 4.88 -0.87 -4.87
CA LEU A 79 3.67 -1.00 -4.05
C LEU A 79 3.27 0.36 -3.50
N GLY A 80 2.06 0.79 -3.81
CA GLY A 80 1.44 2.02 -3.32
C GLY A 80 0.09 1.75 -2.68
N LEU A 81 -0.46 2.77 -2.01
CA LEU A 81 -1.77 2.74 -1.36
C LEU A 81 -2.48 4.07 -1.62
N THR A 82 -3.78 4.00 -1.93
CA THR A 82 -4.71 5.14 -1.88
C THR A 82 -5.79 4.86 -0.86
N ALA A 83 -6.26 5.90 -0.17
CA ALA A 83 -7.44 5.89 0.69
C ALA A 83 -7.86 7.33 0.97
N GLU A 84 -9.16 7.57 1.03
CA GLU A 84 -9.75 8.87 1.29
C GLU A 84 -10.79 8.77 2.40
N ASN A 85 -11.10 9.91 3.03
CA ASN A 85 -12.17 10.00 4.00
C ASN A 85 -13.49 9.61 3.35
N GLY A 86 -14.38 9.00 4.15
CA GLY A 86 -15.71 8.65 3.72
C GLY A 86 -16.79 9.41 4.47
N GLY A 87 -18.03 9.24 4.03
CA GLY A 87 -19.20 9.76 4.73
C GLY A 87 -20.23 10.41 3.84
N GLY A 88 -21.22 11.05 4.47
CA GLY A 88 -22.32 11.72 3.79
C GLY A 88 -23.47 12.04 4.74
N GLU A 89 -24.62 12.47 4.19
CA GLU A 89 -25.84 12.68 4.97
C GLU A 89 -26.44 11.33 5.40
N TYR A 90 -26.94 11.25 6.64
CA TYR A 90 -27.58 10.05 7.17
C TYR A 90 -28.67 9.51 6.25
N ASN A 91 -28.53 8.26 5.84
CA ASN A 91 -29.43 7.55 4.93
C ASN A 91 -29.78 6.12 5.39
N ALA A 92 -29.51 5.79 6.65
CA ALA A 92 -29.64 4.47 7.27
C ALA A 92 -28.74 3.35 6.71
N ASN A 93 -27.81 3.66 5.82
CA ASN A 93 -26.81 2.72 5.32
C ASN A 93 -25.42 3.03 5.88
N PRO A 94 -24.54 2.03 6.00
CA PRO A 94 -23.18 2.25 6.44
C PRO A 94 -22.37 2.98 5.37
N TYR A 95 -21.57 3.96 5.79
CA TYR A 95 -20.51 4.61 5.04
C TYR A 95 -19.16 3.99 5.37
N TYR A 96 -18.29 3.94 4.41
CA TYR A 96 -16.92 3.42 4.49
C TYR A 96 -15.93 4.50 4.04
N LEU A 97 -14.63 4.25 4.20
CA LEU A 97 -13.61 5.05 3.52
C LEU A 97 -13.76 4.94 2.00
N GLU A 98 -13.34 5.97 1.28
CA GLU A 98 -13.42 6.04 -0.18
C GLU A 98 -12.04 5.77 -0.82
N ASN A 99 -12.05 5.34 -2.08
CA ASN A 99 -10.86 5.15 -2.92
C ASN A 99 -9.75 4.30 -2.27
N VAL A 100 -10.11 3.32 -1.41
CA VAL A 100 -9.15 2.42 -0.80
C VAL A 100 -8.69 1.39 -1.82
N ALA A 101 -7.43 1.50 -2.24
CA ALA A 101 -6.86 0.58 -3.22
C ALA A 101 -5.33 0.45 -3.07
N ALA A 102 -4.83 -0.77 -3.29
CA ALA A 102 -3.42 -0.97 -3.57
C ALA A 102 -3.10 -0.51 -5.00
N THR A 103 -1.96 0.14 -5.20
CA THR A 103 -1.53 0.70 -6.48
C THR A 103 -0.11 0.24 -6.84
N GLY A 104 0.28 0.46 -8.09
CA GLY A 104 1.60 0.05 -8.60
C GLY A 104 1.63 -1.36 -9.16
N GLY A 105 2.77 -1.75 -9.72
CA GLY A 105 2.97 -3.05 -10.38
C GLY A 105 2.82 -4.25 -9.45
N ALA A 106 3.04 -4.06 -8.14
CA ALA A 106 2.94 -5.08 -7.11
C ALA A 106 1.56 -5.16 -6.42
N ALA A 107 0.58 -4.36 -6.81
CA ALA A 107 -0.75 -4.30 -6.18
C ALA A 107 -1.46 -5.66 -6.16
N GLY A 108 -1.33 -6.47 -7.22
CA GLY A 108 -1.93 -7.80 -7.27
C GLY A 108 -1.39 -8.72 -6.17
N GLY A 109 -2.29 -9.34 -5.39
CA GLY A 109 -1.94 -10.25 -4.29
C GLY A 109 -1.34 -9.56 -3.05
N SER A 110 -1.46 -8.23 -2.93
CA SER A 110 -1.19 -7.50 -1.70
C SER A 110 -2.36 -7.62 -0.73
N LYS A 111 -2.10 -7.39 0.55
CA LYS A 111 -3.09 -7.40 1.63
C LYS A 111 -3.37 -5.97 2.07
N ILE A 112 -4.65 -5.58 2.11
CA ILE A 112 -5.10 -4.31 2.69
C ILE A 112 -5.70 -4.60 4.05
N GLU A 113 -5.33 -3.83 5.05
CA GLU A 113 -5.82 -3.93 6.42
C GLU A 113 -6.12 -2.54 6.99
N TYR A 114 -7.06 -2.51 7.92
CA TYR A 114 -7.56 -1.31 8.59
C TYR A 114 -7.32 -1.39 10.09
N LYS A 115 -7.18 -0.24 10.73
CA LYS A 115 -7.08 -0.10 12.17
C LYS A 115 -7.80 1.18 12.60
N VAL A 116 -8.51 1.14 13.74
CA VAL A 116 -9.15 2.31 14.35
C VAL A 116 -8.48 2.58 15.70
N GLY A 117 -7.94 3.78 15.88
CA GLY A 117 -7.19 4.15 17.07
C GLY A 117 -6.03 3.19 17.35
N ASP A 118 -5.94 2.72 18.60
CA ASP A 118 -4.93 1.76 19.05
C ASP A 118 -5.35 0.28 18.88
N GLY A 119 -6.42 0.01 18.12
CA GLY A 119 -6.90 -1.34 17.85
C GLY A 119 -5.94 -2.18 17.00
N GLU A 120 -6.29 -3.45 16.80
CA GLU A 120 -5.54 -4.37 15.96
C GLU A 120 -5.83 -4.16 14.46
N TRP A 121 -4.88 -4.56 13.62
CA TRP A 121 -5.07 -4.56 12.17
C TRP A 121 -6.01 -5.69 11.73
N SER A 122 -6.99 -5.36 10.89
CA SER A 122 -8.01 -6.29 10.36
C SER A 122 -8.27 -6.03 8.88
N GLU A 123 -8.64 -7.06 8.14
CA GLU A 123 -9.09 -6.93 6.74
C GLU A 123 -10.54 -6.41 6.63
N GLU A 124 -11.26 -6.37 7.76
CA GLU A 124 -12.62 -5.82 7.80
C GLU A 124 -12.57 -4.30 7.76
N ALA A 125 -13.22 -3.71 6.75
CA ALA A 125 -13.28 -2.27 6.58
C ALA A 125 -14.19 -1.65 7.66
N PRO A 126 -13.73 -0.63 8.41
CA PRO A 126 -14.54 0.08 9.37
C PRO A 126 -15.66 0.84 8.66
N SER A 127 -16.82 0.95 9.32
CA SER A 127 -17.97 1.68 8.80
C SER A 127 -18.66 2.51 9.89
N ARG A 128 -19.49 3.46 9.45
CA ARG A 128 -20.35 4.25 10.33
C ARG A 128 -21.71 4.45 9.69
N THR A 129 -22.79 4.17 10.43
CA THR A 129 -24.17 4.34 9.98
C THR A 129 -24.83 5.56 10.64
N ASP A 130 -24.66 5.71 11.95
CA ASP A 130 -25.31 6.80 12.70
C ASP A 130 -24.55 8.12 12.55
N ALA A 131 -25.28 9.23 12.65
CA ALA A 131 -24.71 10.57 12.61
C ALA A 131 -23.59 10.75 13.64
N GLY A 132 -22.48 11.40 13.22
CA GLY A 132 -21.26 11.62 13.97
C GLY A 132 -20.02 11.22 13.18
N THR A 133 -18.85 11.21 13.83
CA THR A 133 -17.56 10.93 13.19
C THR A 133 -16.89 9.71 13.80
N LEU A 134 -16.36 8.83 12.99
CA LEU A 134 -15.40 7.80 13.35
C LEU A 134 -14.01 8.27 12.89
N GLU A 135 -13.16 8.62 13.84
CA GLU A 135 -11.83 9.18 13.61
C GLU A 135 -10.70 8.16 13.87
N GLY A 136 -9.47 8.54 13.51
CA GLY A 136 -8.27 7.76 13.81
C GLY A 136 -8.19 6.47 13.01
N ILE A 137 -8.78 6.42 11.82
CA ILE A 137 -8.69 5.25 10.96
C ILE A 137 -7.34 5.28 10.23
N SER A 138 -6.65 4.16 10.26
CA SER A 138 -5.43 3.91 9.49
C SER A 138 -5.67 2.77 8.52
N VAL A 139 -5.11 2.87 7.32
CA VAL A 139 -5.13 1.83 6.30
C VAL A 139 -3.69 1.48 5.94
N ARG A 140 -3.37 0.20 5.83
CA ARG A 140 -2.09 -0.25 5.32
C ARG A 140 -2.24 -1.23 4.17
N VAL A 141 -1.26 -1.24 3.29
CA VAL A 141 -1.06 -2.29 2.29
C VAL A 141 0.28 -2.96 2.54
N SER A 142 0.29 -4.29 2.51
CA SER A 142 1.49 -5.10 2.70
C SER A 142 1.60 -6.21 1.67
N LYS A 143 2.84 -6.57 1.32
CA LYS A 143 3.18 -7.72 0.47
C LYS A 143 4.61 -8.14 0.77
N ALA A 144 4.87 -9.45 0.81
CA ALA A 144 6.21 -9.97 1.04
C ALA A 144 7.21 -9.45 0.00
N GLY A 145 8.36 -8.95 0.46
CA GLY A 145 9.41 -8.35 -0.38
C GLY A 145 9.21 -6.87 -0.71
N TYR A 146 8.07 -6.28 -0.34
CA TYR A 146 7.74 -4.88 -0.60
C TYR A 146 7.61 -4.09 0.70
N GLU A 147 7.90 -2.79 0.61
CA GLU A 147 7.70 -1.88 1.73
C GLU A 147 6.21 -1.69 2.01
N THR A 148 5.81 -1.89 3.26
CA THR A 148 4.43 -1.61 3.72
C THR A 148 4.14 -0.12 3.62
N LYS A 149 3.05 0.26 2.98
CA LYS A 149 2.57 1.64 2.94
C LYS A 149 1.39 1.81 3.88
N VAL A 150 1.33 2.96 4.57
CA VAL A 150 0.29 3.30 5.54
C VAL A 150 -0.23 4.70 5.24
N ILE A 151 -1.55 4.88 5.31
CA ILE A 151 -2.23 6.18 5.36
C ILE A 151 -2.95 6.24 6.69
N GLU A 152 -2.73 7.32 7.44
CA GLU A 152 -3.23 7.52 8.79
C GLU A 152 -4.16 8.73 8.87
N ASN A 153 -4.85 8.88 10.02
CA ASN A 153 -5.72 10.01 10.33
C ASN A 153 -6.91 10.17 9.37
N LEU A 154 -7.40 9.06 8.83
CA LEU A 154 -8.63 9.04 8.04
C LEU A 154 -9.85 9.04 8.97
N LYS A 155 -11.00 9.48 8.43
CA LYS A 155 -12.28 9.51 9.13
C LYS A 155 -13.45 9.12 8.25
N ILE A 156 -14.54 8.71 8.88
CA ILE A 156 -15.86 8.55 8.26
C ILE A 156 -16.81 9.48 9.02
N GLU A 157 -17.41 10.44 8.29
CA GLU A 157 -18.29 11.44 8.89
C GLU A 157 -19.71 11.33 8.32
N VAL A 158 -20.68 11.04 9.19
CA VAL A 158 -22.10 11.01 8.83
C VAL A 158 -22.78 12.24 9.41
N THR A 159 -23.25 13.12 8.53
CA THR A 159 -23.98 14.34 8.94
C THR A 159 -25.45 14.01 9.22
N PRO A 160 -26.09 14.68 10.20
CA PRO A 160 -27.52 14.52 10.45
C PRO A 160 -28.36 14.86 9.22
N LYS A 161 -29.36 14.06 8.93
CA LYS A 161 -30.35 14.37 7.92
C LYS A 161 -31.31 15.46 8.44
N PRO A 162 -31.52 16.58 7.73
CA PRO A 162 -32.45 17.62 8.14
C PRO A 162 -33.89 17.15 8.09
N VAL A 163 -34.64 17.46 9.14
CA VAL A 163 -36.07 17.17 9.27
C VAL A 163 -36.80 18.49 9.58
N THR A 164 -37.89 18.72 8.92
CA THR A 164 -38.75 19.90 9.14
C THR A 164 -40.06 19.47 9.77
N VAL A 165 -40.46 20.16 10.85
CA VAL A 165 -41.78 20.05 11.49
C VAL A 165 -42.52 21.34 11.19
N THR A 166 -43.65 21.24 10.50
CA THR A 166 -44.48 22.39 10.14
C THR A 166 -45.83 22.31 10.86
N ALA A 167 -46.12 23.29 11.68
CA ALA A 167 -47.43 23.37 12.34
C ALA A 167 -48.54 23.61 11.30
N THR A 168 -49.68 22.95 11.53
CA THR A 168 -50.86 23.14 10.66
C THR A 168 -51.69 24.33 11.17
N ASP A 169 -52.08 25.22 10.24
CA ASP A 169 -52.93 26.32 10.59
C ASP A 169 -54.27 25.80 11.17
N SER A 170 -54.73 26.49 12.21
CA SER A 170 -55.96 26.14 12.90
C SER A 170 -56.68 27.39 13.37
N GLY A 171 -57.96 27.28 13.65
CA GLY A 171 -58.76 28.39 14.14
C GLY A 171 -60.01 27.92 14.89
N LYS A 172 -60.63 28.87 15.59
CA LYS A 172 -61.86 28.61 16.33
C LYS A 172 -62.83 29.80 16.22
N LEU A 173 -64.10 29.55 16.53
CA LEU A 173 -65.05 30.61 16.73
C LEU A 173 -64.89 31.22 18.13
N TYR A 174 -65.23 32.48 18.25
CA TYR A 174 -65.21 33.17 19.53
C TYR A 174 -65.98 32.42 20.61
N GLY A 175 -65.38 32.25 21.76
CA GLY A 175 -65.97 31.57 22.92
C GLY A 175 -65.89 30.02 22.91
N GLN A 176 -65.37 29.39 21.85
CA GLN A 176 -65.11 27.94 21.82
C GLN A 176 -63.71 27.59 22.41
N ALA A 177 -63.55 26.34 22.83
CA ALA A 177 -62.27 25.79 23.24
C ALA A 177 -61.31 25.73 22.05
N ASP A 178 -59.99 25.75 22.32
CA ASP A 178 -58.96 25.56 21.30
C ASP A 178 -59.11 24.14 20.72
N PRO A 179 -58.94 24.01 19.37
CA PRO A 179 -58.89 22.72 18.73
C PRO A 179 -57.55 22.02 19.07
N GLU A 180 -57.50 20.69 18.82
CA GLU A 180 -56.25 19.97 18.87
C GLU A 180 -55.31 20.52 17.80
N PHE A 181 -54.06 20.92 18.19
CA PHE A 181 -53.05 21.40 17.26
C PHE A 181 -52.28 20.25 16.66
N THR A 182 -52.03 20.29 15.38
CA THR A 182 -51.33 19.28 14.60
C THR A 182 -50.12 19.83 13.89
N ALA A 183 -49.22 18.96 13.49
CA ALA A 183 -48.06 19.32 12.66
C ALA A 183 -47.78 18.22 11.63
N THR A 184 -47.12 18.57 10.55
CA THR A 184 -46.59 17.63 9.56
C THR A 184 -45.06 17.54 9.72
N VAL A 185 -44.51 16.35 9.51
CA VAL A 185 -43.08 16.11 9.53
C VAL A 185 -42.63 15.73 8.13
N SER A 186 -41.56 16.34 7.65
CA SER A 186 -40.97 16.02 6.33
C SER A 186 -39.47 15.84 6.44
N GLY A 187 -38.89 15.03 5.56
CA GLY A 187 -37.45 14.76 5.53
C GLY A 187 -36.99 13.49 6.24
N THR A 188 -37.88 12.75 6.93
CA THR A 188 -37.58 11.45 7.52
C THR A 188 -37.41 10.37 6.44
N LEU A 189 -36.63 9.29 6.73
CA LEU A 189 -36.33 8.23 5.75
C LEU A 189 -37.52 7.29 5.50
N ASN A 190 -38.48 7.22 6.42
CA ASN A 190 -39.57 6.24 6.41
C ASN A 190 -40.94 6.93 6.47
N ASN A 191 -41.13 8.03 5.74
CA ASN A 191 -42.43 8.68 5.57
C ASN A 191 -43.21 8.04 4.47
#